data_f5f07199b690f206452efa0c9a843fc2
#
_entry.id   f5f07199b690f206452efa0c9a843fc2
#
_cell.length_a   1.000
_cell.length_b   1.000
_cell.length_c   1.000
_cell.angle_alpha   90.00
_cell.angle_beta   90.00
_cell.angle_gamma   90.00
#
_symmetry.space_group_name_H-M   'P 1'
#
loop_
_entity.id
_entity.type
_entity.pdbx_description
1 polymer ?
#
loop_
_entity_poly.entity_id
_entity_poly.type
_entity_poly.pdbx_seq_one_letter_code
_entity_poly.pdbx_strand_id
1 'polypeptide(L)'
;MAIKDRRTKILLALYLLSDVEFNDISFNERVQKIFDFSLNQKTRGTLSGMMKEGLIEKLNRSESVESVKSVKTDSTDSTDSTGSTGSTGSTEYRLTEKGFSELCLEFPFFRFLKEKWDGKWRIISYEIPETKRELRDRLRREMQGWGLGPWHRSFWVTPHPILPTLKLLTAQKEEEKYIQAFEADHTFGDREFLIEKVWGKSALDKSYRELFKKWHEILSSDVEKVIKLKNVIGEYVELLRQDPGLPQELIGENWIGFEGWNIFKEIKSILLS
;
A
#
# COMPACT_ATOMS: atom_id res chain seq x y z
N MET A 1 16.18 2.12 -1.38
CA MET A 1 14.71 2.24 -1.26
C MET A 1 14.40 3.58 -0.60
N ALA A 2 13.70 4.46 -1.30
CA ALA A 2 13.44 5.84 -0.86
C ALA A 2 12.42 5.98 0.28
N ILE A 3 11.77 4.90 0.69
CA ILE A 3 10.83 4.92 1.81
C ILE A 3 11.61 5.06 3.12
N LYS A 4 11.46 6.20 3.79
CA LYS A 4 12.10 6.47 5.08
C LYS A 4 11.24 6.01 6.26
N ASP A 5 9.92 6.08 6.11
CA ASP A 5 8.99 5.72 7.17
C ASP A 5 8.91 4.20 7.38
N ARG A 6 9.05 3.79 8.64
CA ARG A 6 9.05 2.37 9.02
C ARG A 6 7.65 1.75 8.93
N ARG A 7 6.62 2.53 9.22
CA ARG A 7 5.22 2.07 9.13
C ARG A 7 4.88 1.69 7.71
N THR A 8 5.16 2.60 6.77
CA THR A 8 4.97 2.36 5.34
C THR A 8 5.74 1.15 4.83
N LYS A 9 7.01 0.97 5.28
CA LYS A 9 7.78 -0.25 4.93
C LYS A 9 7.10 -1.54 5.38
N ILE A 10 6.54 -1.56 6.58
CA ILE A 10 5.83 -2.71 7.14
C ILE A 10 4.53 -2.98 6.34
N LEU A 11 3.71 -1.95 6.10
CA LEU A 11 2.48 -2.10 5.33
C LEU A 11 2.76 -2.59 3.91
N LEU A 12 3.76 -2.03 3.24
CA LEU A 12 4.19 -2.47 1.91
C LEU A 12 4.73 -3.90 1.91
N ALA A 13 5.51 -4.29 2.93
CA ALA A 13 6.01 -5.65 3.02
C ALA A 13 4.85 -6.64 3.12
N LEU A 14 3.88 -6.37 3.97
CA LEU A 14 2.69 -7.20 4.14
C LEU A 14 1.82 -7.26 2.88
N TYR A 15 1.76 -6.18 2.11
CA TYR A 15 0.93 -6.14 0.90
C TYR A 15 1.65 -6.70 -0.33
N LEU A 16 2.88 -6.26 -0.60
CA LEU A 16 3.60 -6.63 -1.81
C LEU A 16 4.14 -8.07 -1.78
N LEU A 17 4.46 -8.61 -0.61
CA LEU A 17 5.00 -9.97 -0.50
C LEU A 17 3.92 -11.03 -0.27
N SER A 18 2.70 -10.67 0.09
CA SER A 18 1.63 -11.67 0.18
C SER A 18 1.29 -12.22 -1.21
N ASP A 19 1.07 -13.52 -1.30
CA ASP A 19 0.67 -14.20 -2.54
C ASP A 19 -0.84 -14.17 -2.75
N VAL A 20 -1.58 -14.17 -1.67
CA VAL A 20 -3.02 -13.97 -1.61
C VAL A 20 -3.28 -12.74 -0.76
N GLU A 21 -4.32 -11.98 -1.08
CA GLU A 21 -4.68 -10.78 -0.32
C GLU A 21 -4.79 -11.07 1.18
N PHE A 22 -4.10 -10.27 1.97
CA PHE A 22 -4.05 -10.36 3.44
C PHE A 22 -3.51 -11.69 4.00
N ASN A 23 -2.62 -12.36 3.25
CA ASN A 23 -1.91 -13.52 3.76
C ASN A 23 -0.90 -13.14 4.84
N ASP A 24 -0.54 -14.14 5.64
CA ASP A 24 0.37 -14.00 6.76
C ASP A 24 1.81 -13.92 6.28
N ILE A 25 2.55 -12.93 6.77
CA ILE A 25 3.95 -12.72 6.46
C ILE A 25 4.79 -12.78 7.73
N SER A 26 5.83 -13.60 7.70
CA SER A 26 6.89 -13.57 8.70
C SER A 26 7.97 -12.56 8.30
N PHE A 27 8.35 -11.66 9.23
CA PHE A 27 9.45 -10.73 9.03
C PHE A 27 10.80 -11.40 9.25
N ASN A 28 11.08 -12.46 8.48
CA ASN A 28 12.38 -13.13 8.47
C ASN A 28 13.49 -12.22 7.90
N GLU A 29 14.74 -12.70 7.93
CA GLU A 29 15.90 -11.93 7.46
C GLU A 29 15.76 -11.50 5.99
N ARG A 30 15.16 -12.35 5.13
CA ARG A 30 14.91 -12.04 3.72
C ARG A 30 14.00 -10.82 3.55
N VAL A 31 12.86 -10.79 4.26
CA VAL A 31 11.91 -9.66 4.25
C VAL A 31 12.56 -8.41 4.82
N GLN A 32 13.30 -8.53 5.92
CA GLN A 32 14.04 -7.42 6.52
C GLN A 32 15.06 -6.82 5.53
N LYS A 33 15.79 -7.66 4.79
CA LYS A 33 16.76 -7.23 3.77
C LYS A 33 16.11 -6.53 2.57
N ILE A 34 14.95 -7.05 2.11
CA ILE A 34 14.19 -6.47 1.00
C ILE A 34 13.70 -5.05 1.35
N PHE A 35 13.07 -4.89 2.52
CA PHE A 35 12.46 -3.61 2.92
C PHE A 35 13.36 -2.71 3.76
N ASP A 36 14.62 -3.12 3.95
CA ASP A 36 15.64 -2.31 4.62
C ASP A 36 15.21 -1.86 6.03
N PHE A 37 14.80 -2.82 6.84
CA PHE A 37 14.55 -2.64 8.27
C PHE A 37 15.03 -3.86 9.06
N SER A 38 15.22 -3.70 10.37
CA SER A 38 15.56 -4.78 11.29
C SER A 38 14.53 -4.88 12.41
N LEU A 39 14.31 -6.08 12.95
CA LEU A 39 13.40 -6.33 14.09
C LEU A 39 14.02 -5.89 15.43
N ASN A 40 14.54 -4.67 15.48
CA ASN A 40 15.03 -4.05 16.71
C ASN A 40 13.88 -3.55 17.61
N GLN A 41 14.22 -3.03 18.79
CA GLN A 41 13.24 -2.51 19.75
C GLN A 41 12.33 -1.45 19.16
N LYS A 42 12.85 -0.54 18.30
CA LYS A 42 12.06 0.52 17.64
C LYS A 42 11.03 -0.09 16.67
N THR A 43 11.41 -1.11 15.89
CA THR A 43 10.50 -1.80 14.97
C THR A 43 9.43 -2.58 15.73
N ARG A 44 9.79 -3.25 16.81
CA ARG A 44 8.83 -3.95 17.69
C ARG A 44 7.83 -2.97 18.31
N GLY A 45 8.29 -1.79 18.72
CA GLY A 45 7.41 -0.71 19.19
C GLY A 45 6.46 -0.22 18.11
N THR A 46 6.94 -0.05 16.85
CA THR A 46 6.11 0.31 15.71
C THR A 46 5.04 -0.76 15.43
N LEU A 47 5.42 -2.04 15.40
CA LEU A 47 4.47 -3.17 15.23
C LEU A 47 3.40 -3.18 16.33
N SER A 48 3.81 -3.00 17.58
CA SER A 48 2.87 -2.92 18.72
C SER A 48 1.90 -1.74 18.57
N GLY A 49 2.37 -0.58 18.13
CA GLY A 49 1.51 0.59 17.85
C GLY A 49 0.51 0.28 16.74
N MET A 50 0.98 -0.27 15.62
CA MET A 50 0.13 -0.62 14.47
C MET A 50 -0.92 -1.68 14.82
N MET A 51 -0.60 -2.65 15.68
CA MET A 51 -1.58 -3.62 16.20
C MET A 51 -2.65 -2.95 17.07
N LYS A 52 -2.26 -2.05 17.97
CA LYS A 52 -3.20 -1.28 18.81
C LYS A 52 -4.13 -0.40 17.97
N GLU A 53 -3.64 0.15 16.88
CA GLU A 53 -4.41 0.93 15.93
C GLU A 53 -5.27 0.06 15.00
N GLY A 54 -5.10 -1.26 15.03
CA GLY A 54 -5.84 -2.21 14.20
C GLY A 54 -5.44 -2.20 12.73
N LEU A 55 -4.20 -1.81 12.41
CA LEU A 55 -3.68 -1.80 11.03
C LEU A 55 -3.11 -3.15 10.60
N ILE A 56 -2.62 -3.90 11.56
CA ILE A 56 -2.06 -5.23 11.37
C ILE A 56 -2.50 -6.15 12.49
N GLU A 57 -2.54 -7.44 12.23
CA GLU A 57 -2.81 -8.50 13.19
C GLU A 57 -1.60 -9.40 13.34
N LYS A 58 -1.37 -9.88 14.58
CA LYS A 58 -0.35 -10.87 14.89
C LYS A 58 -1.01 -12.24 14.95
N LEU A 59 -0.46 -13.22 14.27
CA LEU A 59 -0.91 -14.60 14.29
C LEU A 59 0.03 -15.46 15.13
N ASN A 60 -0.53 -16.15 16.10
CA ASN A 60 0.19 -17.14 16.88
C ASN A 60 -0.14 -18.52 16.32
N ARG A 61 0.83 -19.22 15.77
CA ARG A 61 0.68 -20.55 15.17
C ARG A 61 0.48 -21.67 16.21
N SER A 62 -0.28 -21.42 17.28
CA SER A 62 -0.55 -22.40 18.35
C SER A 62 -1.95 -23.02 18.32
N GLU A 63 -2.81 -22.77 17.32
CA GLU A 63 -4.21 -23.24 17.35
C GLU A 63 -4.68 -24.05 16.13
N SER A 64 -3.83 -24.79 15.46
CA SER A 64 -4.29 -25.64 14.35
C SER A 64 -3.81 -27.10 14.41
N VAL A 65 -3.75 -27.70 15.60
CA VAL A 65 -3.66 -29.17 15.75
C VAL A 65 -4.45 -29.59 16.97
N GLU A 66 -5.79 -29.56 16.88
CA GLU A 66 -6.66 -30.41 17.70
C GLU A 66 -7.98 -30.66 16.97
N SER A 67 -8.04 -31.74 16.24
CA SER A 67 -9.24 -32.63 16.17
C SER A 67 -8.95 -33.87 15.34
N VAL A 68 -8.14 -34.76 15.90
CA VAL A 68 -8.31 -36.20 15.64
C VAL A 68 -8.28 -36.88 17.01
N LYS A 69 -9.45 -37.18 17.51
CA LYS A 69 -9.63 -38.13 18.64
C LYS A 69 -9.18 -39.48 18.20
N SER A 70 -8.19 -40.04 18.87
CA SER A 70 -8.00 -41.49 18.92
C SER A 70 -7.75 -41.93 20.38
N VAL A 71 -8.71 -42.67 20.81
CA VAL A 71 -8.79 -43.78 21.78
C VAL A 71 -7.56 -44.04 22.65
N LYS A 72 -7.86 -44.05 23.96
CA LYS A 72 -7.01 -44.43 25.06
C LYS A 72 -6.44 -45.86 24.90
N THR A 73 -5.14 -46.01 25.25
CA THR A 73 -4.65 -47.21 25.93
C THR A 73 -3.61 -46.75 26.96
N ASP A 74 -3.83 -47.23 28.19
CA ASP A 74 -2.96 -47.04 29.34
C ASP A 74 -1.60 -47.73 29.18
N SER A 75 -0.51 -47.08 29.57
CA SER A 75 0.60 -47.74 30.32
C SER A 75 1.53 -46.65 30.85
N THR A 76 1.77 -46.72 32.14
CA THR A 76 2.76 -46.04 32.96
C THR A 76 4.18 -46.31 32.48
N ASP A 77 5.02 -45.27 32.37
CA ASP A 77 6.29 -45.24 33.12
C ASP A 77 6.93 -43.82 33.07
N SER A 78 7.48 -43.44 34.20
CA SER A 78 8.16 -42.18 34.50
C SER A 78 9.61 -42.22 34.04
N THR A 79 10.08 -41.13 33.39
CA THR A 79 11.43 -40.58 33.64
C THR A 79 11.55 -39.14 33.11
N ASP A 80 12.05 -38.34 34.00
CA ASP A 80 12.44 -36.96 33.93
C ASP A 80 13.55 -36.72 32.88
N SER A 81 13.39 -35.75 32.00
CA SER A 81 14.53 -35.05 31.41
C SER A 81 14.06 -33.68 30.83
N THR A 82 14.40 -32.67 31.57
CA THR A 82 14.43 -31.27 31.16
C THR A 82 15.20 -31.08 29.85
N GLY A 83 14.47 -30.81 28.79
CA GLY A 83 15.01 -30.39 27.52
C GLY A 83 14.16 -29.24 26.97
N SER A 84 14.45 -28.01 27.41
CA SER A 84 13.87 -26.79 26.84
C SER A 84 14.36 -26.60 25.39
N THR A 85 13.74 -27.26 24.46
CA THR A 85 13.87 -26.91 23.04
C THR A 85 12.94 -25.74 22.80
N GLY A 86 13.49 -24.52 22.86
CA GLY A 86 12.79 -23.31 22.44
C GLY A 86 12.37 -23.44 20.97
N SER A 87 11.10 -23.74 20.77
CA SER A 87 10.44 -23.62 19.48
C SER A 87 10.51 -22.13 19.09
N THR A 88 11.41 -21.79 18.19
CA THR A 88 11.47 -20.48 17.53
C THR A 88 10.29 -20.39 16.54
N GLY A 89 9.06 -20.34 17.05
CA GLY A 89 7.88 -20.05 16.27
C GLY A 89 8.04 -18.68 15.62
N SER A 90 8.19 -18.64 14.31
CA SER A 90 8.24 -17.39 13.57
C SER A 90 6.90 -16.68 13.75
N THR A 91 6.94 -15.47 14.31
CA THR A 91 5.75 -14.63 14.45
C THR A 91 5.32 -14.15 13.06
N GLU A 92 4.08 -14.43 12.69
CA GLU A 92 3.48 -13.99 11.43
C GLU A 92 2.55 -12.79 11.67
N TYR A 93 2.46 -11.94 10.68
CA TYR A 93 1.63 -10.74 10.71
C TYR A 93 0.78 -10.67 9.44
N ARG A 94 -0.41 -10.12 9.56
CA ARG A 94 -1.35 -9.91 8.46
C ARG A 94 -1.78 -8.45 8.40
N LEU A 95 -1.93 -7.94 7.19
CA LEU A 95 -2.53 -6.62 6.93
C LEU A 95 -4.04 -6.70 7.16
N THR A 96 -4.61 -5.71 7.85
CA THR A 96 -6.07 -5.57 7.98
C THR A 96 -6.66 -4.67 6.89
N GLU A 97 -7.98 -4.66 6.74
CA GLU A 97 -8.71 -3.72 5.87
C GLU A 97 -8.35 -2.26 6.19
N LYS A 98 -8.25 -1.92 7.48
CA LYS A 98 -7.86 -0.59 7.93
C LYS A 98 -6.42 -0.26 7.54
N GLY A 99 -5.49 -1.22 7.69
CA GLY A 99 -4.11 -1.07 7.27
C GLY A 99 -3.97 -0.92 5.76
N PHE A 100 -4.77 -1.65 4.99
CA PHE A 100 -4.85 -1.49 3.54
C PHE A 100 -5.38 -0.10 3.14
N SER A 101 -6.44 0.38 3.80
CA SER A 101 -6.99 1.71 3.55
C SER A 101 -5.94 2.81 3.82
N GLU A 102 -5.13 2.66 4.88
CA GLU A 102 -4.03 3.59 5.17
C GLU A 102 -2.94 3.51 4.09
N LEU A 103 -2.60 2.31 3.62
CA LEU A 103 -1.64 2.13 2.52
C LEU A 103 -2.12 2.81 1.24
N CYS A 104 -3.42 2.75 0.93
CA CYS A 104 -4.02 3.40 -0.24
C CYS A 104 -4.00 4.93 -0.18
N LEU A 105 -3.84 5.54 0.99
CA LEU A 105 -3.63 7.00 1.10
C LEU A 105 -2.25 7.42 0.60
N GLU A 106 -1.24 6.56 0.76
CA GLU A 106 0.13 6.84 0.26
C GLU A 106 0.33 6.29 -1.16
N PHE A 107 -0.39 5.23 -1.52
CA PHE A 107 -0.32 4.56 -2.82
C PHE A 107 -1.73 4.34 -3.39
N PRO A 108 -2.35 5.37 -3.97
CA PRO A 108 -3.74 5.31 -4.44
C PRO A 108 -4.00 4.23 -5.48
N PHE A 109 -2.96 3.85 -6.26
CA PHE A 109 -3.00 2.79 -7.25
C PHE A 109 -3.60 1.48 -6.71
N PHE A 110 -3.28 1.10 -5.47
CA PHE A 110 -3.75 -0.16 -4.90
C PHE A 110 -5.26 -0.21 -4.67
N ARG A 111 -5.91 0.93 -4.49
CA ARG A 111 -7.35 1.02 -4.25
C ARG A 111 -8.15 0.40 -5.40
N PHE A 112 -7.86 0.78 -6.63
CA PHE A 112 -8.61 0.30 -7.79
C PHE A 112 -8.13 -1.03 -8.38
N LEU A 113 -7.18 -1.67 -7.75
CA LEU A 113 -6.96 -3.10 -7.99
C LEU A 113 -8.11 -3.95 -7.42
N LYS A 114 -8.89 -3.40 -6.49
CA LYS A 114 -9.98 -4.09 -5.78
C LYS A 114 -11.36 -3.52 -6.02
N GLU A 115 -11.47 -2.21 -6.19
CA GLU A 115 -12.74 -1.49 -6.23
C GLU A 115 -13.05 -1.04 -7.66
N LYS A 116 -14.31 -1.18 -8.07
CA LYS A 116 -14.82 -0.57 -9.31
C LYS A 116 -15.18 0.89 -9.07
N TRP A 117 -15.04 1.69 -10.11
CA TRP A 117 -15.51 3.06 -10.06
C TRP A 117 -17.03 3.13 -9.98
N ASP A 118 -17.54 3.95 -9.10
CA ASP A 118 -18.97 4.17 -8.89
C ASP A 118 -19.60 5.18 -9.88
N GLY A 119 -18.83 5.64 -10.87
CA GLY A 119 -19.29 6.61 -11.87
C GLY A 119 -19.28 8.06 -11.40
N LYS A 120 -18.90 8.33 -10.14
CA LYS A 120 -18.92 9.67 -9.58
C LYS A 120 -17.52 10.31 -9.51
N TRP A 121 -17.48 11.59 -9.76
CA TRP A 121 -16.34 12.44 -9.46
C TRP A 121 -16.51 13.09 -8.10
N ARG A 122 -15.41 13.23 -7.36
CA ARG A 122 -15.36 14.05 -6.16
C ARG A 122 -14.59 15.32 -6.49
N ILE A 123 -15.24 16.45 -6.28
CA ILE A 123 -14.65 17.76 -6.50
C ILE A 123 -14.44 18.38 -5.13
N ILE A 124 -13.21 18.72 -4.82
CA ILE A 124 -12.83 19.36 -3.56
C ILE A 124 -12.35 20.77 -3.88
N SER A 125 -12.96 21.75 -3.26
CA SER A 125 -12.54 23.15 -3.32
C SER A 125 -12.15 23.64 -1.95
N TYR A 126 -11.18 24.55 -1.89
CA TYR A 126 -10.84 25.24 -0.63
C TYR A 126 -10.53 26.70 -0.89
N GLU A 127 -10.85 27.52 0.11
CA GLU A 127 -10.57 28.97 0.11
C GLU A 127 -9.81 29.35 1.40
N ILE A 128 -8.52 29.03 1.42
CA ILE A 128 -7.64 29.34 2.56
C ILE A 128 -7.00 30.72 2.32
N PRO A 129 -7.17 31.68 3.27
CA PRO A 129 -6.61 33.02 3.16
C PRO A 129 -5.08 33.01 2.97
N GLU A 130 -4.54 33.99 2.23
CA GLU A 130 -3.10 34.11 1.98
C GLU A 130 -2.27 34.24 3.28
N THR A 131 -2.86 34.79 4.32
CA THR A 131 -2.24 34.87 5.66
C THR A 131 -1.98 33.49 6.28
N LYS A 132 -2.56 32.41 5.72
CA LYS A 132 -2.41 31.00 6.15
C LYS A 132 -1.79 30.14 5.06
N ARG A 133 -0.83 30.67 4.34
CA ARG A 133 -0.18 29.99 3.21
C ARG A 133 0.38 28.62 3.56
N GLU A 134 1.00 28.47 4.72
CA GLU A 134 1.56 27.17 5.16
C GLU A 134 0.49 26.10 5.31
N LEU A 135 -0.69 26.47 5.84
CA LEU A 135 -1.84 25.58 5.95
C LEU A 135 -2.31 25.11 4.56
N ARG A 136 -2.44 26.07 3.62
CA ARG A 136 -2.82 25.78 2.23
C ARG A 136 -1.82 24.84 1.55
N ASP A 137 -0.52 25.14 1.68
CA ASP A 137 0.54 24.34 1.03
C ASP A 137 0.65 22.94 1.65
N ARG A 138 0.35 22.78 2.95
CA ARG A 138 0.24 21.47 3.60
C ARG A 138 -0.94 20.67 3.02
N LEU A 139 -2.14 21.26 3.00
CA LEU A 139 -3.34 20.62 2.47
C LEU A 139 -3.16 20.18 1.01
N ARG A 140 -2.52 21.03 0.18
CA ARG A 140 -2.20 20.68 -1.22
C ARG A 140 -1.32 19.44 -1.33
N ARG A 141 -0.26 19.35 -0.53
CA ARG A 141 0.63 18.17 -0.53
C ARG A 141 -0.11 16.91 -0.07
N GLU A 142 -0.95 17.03 0.96
CA GLU A 142 -1.76 15.89 1.45
C GLU A 142 -2.73 15.42 0.37
N MET A 143 -3.51 16.30 -0.25
CA MET A 143 -4.44 15.95 -1.32
C MET A 143 -3.74 15.31 -2.51
N GLN A 144 -2.59 15.83 -2.93
CA GLN A 144 -1.81 15.22 -4.00
C GLN A 144 -1.33 13.82 -3.62
N GLY A 145 -0.88 13.63 -2.38
CA GLY A 145 -0.49 12.32 -1.87
C GLY A 145 -1.64 11.31 -1.85
N TRP A 146 -2.88 11.75 -1.71
CA TRP A 146 -4.08 10.89 -1.74
C TRP A 146 -4.59 10.60 -3.17
N GLY A 147 -3.86 10.99 -4.20
CA GLY A 147 -4.22 10.75 -5.61
C GLY A 147 -5.21 11.75 -6.19
N LEU A 148 -5.53 12.84 -5.45
CA LEU A 148 -6.33 13.91 -6.03
C LEU A 148 -5.51 14.68 -7.06
N GLY A 149 -6.15 15.03 -8.17
CA GLY A 149 -5.55 15.84 -9.22
C GLY A 149 -5.97 17.31 -9.15
N PRO A 150 -5.02 18.26 -9.31
CA PRO A 150 -5.35 19.67 -9.36
C PRO A 150 -5.99 20.02 -10.70
N TRP A 151 -7.29 20.25 -10.72
CA TRP A 151 -7.99 20.66 -11.94
C TRP A 151 -7.78 22.14 -12.26
N HIS A 152 -7.97 23.02 -11.28
CA HIS A 152 -7.75 24.45 -11.44
C HIS A 152 -7.54 25.12 -10.07
N ARG A 153 -6.44 25.88 -9.90
CA ARG A 153 -6.13 26.62 -8.67
C ARG A 153 -6.43 25.85 -7.36
N SER A 154 -7.60 26.15 -6.75
CA SER A 154 -8.07 25.54 -5.50
C SER A 154 -9.09 24.40 -5.73
N PHE A 155 -9.35 24.00 -6.97
CA PHE A 155 -10.23 22.89 -7.32
C PHE A 155 -9.42 21.62 -7.58
N TRP A 156 -9.77 20.57 -6.87
CA TRP A 156 -9.18 19.25 -6.98
C TRP A 156 -10.25 18.25 -7.36
N VAL A 157 -9.88 17.25 -8.12
CA VAL A 157 -10.81 16.23 -8.58
C VAL A 157 -10.22 14.84 -8.33
N THR A 158 -11.08 13.88 -8.03
CA THR A 158 -10.71 12.47 -7.92
C THR A 158 -11.91 11.58 -8.24
N PRO A 159 -11.71 10.41 -8.87
CA PRO A 159 -12.74 9.38 -8.98
C PRO A 159 -12.89 8.55 -7.68
N HIS A 160 -11.94 8.66 -6.75
CA HIS A 160 -11.96 7.90 -5.50
C HIS A 160 -13.10 8.33 -4.58
N PRO A 161 -13.79 7.41 -3.89
CA PRO A 161 -14.82 7.72 -2.88
C PRO A 161 -14.18 8.20 -1.57
N ILE A 162 -13.40 9.28 -1.63
CA ILE A 162 -12.54 9.75 -0.54
C ILE A 162 -13.25 10.65 0.48
N LEU A 163 -14.47 11.09 0.23
CA LEU A 163 -15.11 12.09 1.09
C LEU A 163 -15.25 11.68 2.56
N PRO A 164 -15.59 10.41 2.91
CA PRO A 164 -15.59 9.99 4.30
C PRO A 164 -14.20 10.06 4.94
N THR A 165 -13.17 9.66 4.21
CA THR A 165 -11.78 9.73 4.64
C THR A 165 -11.31 11.17 4.79
N LEU A 166 -11.60 12.04 3.81
CA LEU A 166 -11.31 13.47 3.87
C LEU A 166 -11.92 14.12 5.11
N LYS A 167 -13.18 13.83 5.40
CA LYS A 167 -13.88 14.32 6.60
C LYS A 167 -13.17 13.88 7.88
N LEU A 168 -12.73 12.63 7.98
CA LEU A 168 -11.98 12.14 9.16
C LEU A 168 -10.60 12.81 9.27
N LEU A 169 -9.90 12.99 8.15
CA LEU A 169 -8.55 13.57 8.11
C LEU A 169 -8.55 15.06 8.44
N THR A 170 -9.64 15.78 8.18
CA THR A 170 -9.76 17.23 8.44
C THR A 170 -10.56 17.55 9.70
N ALA A 171 -11.25 16.58 10.29
CA ALA A 171 -12.05 16.76 11.49
C ALA A 171 -11.28 17.43 12.61
N GLN A 172 -11.85 18.48 13.19
CA GLN A 172 -11.27 19.30 14.26
C GLN A 172 -9.97 20.05 13.87
N LYS A 173 -9.58 20.03 12.61
CA LYS A 173 -8.46 20.82 12.10
C LYS A 173 -8.95 22.19 11.58
N GLU A 174 -8.04 23.14 11.56
CA GLU A 174 -8.36 24.50 11.13
C GLU A 174 -8.80 24.57 9.66
N GLU A 175 -8.27 23.72 8.80
CA GLU A 175 -8.59 23.67 7.38
C GLU A 175 -10.02 23.23 7.08
N GLU A 176 -10.68 22.47 7.98
CA GLU A 176 -12.01 21.90 7.76
C GLU A 176 -13.03 22.96 7.31
N LYS A 177 -13.03 24.14 7.94
CA LYS A 177 -13.98 25.23 7.62
C LYS A 177 -13.77 25.89 6.25
N TYR A 178 -12.62 25.67 5.63
CA TYR A 178 -12.29 26.24 4.32
C TYR A 178 -12.53 25.29 3.18
N ILE A 179 -12.87 24.03 3.46
CA ILE A 179 -13.03 22.97 2.46
C ILE A 179 -14.50 22.80 2.10
N GLN A 180 -14.77 22.73 0.80
CA GLN A 180 -16.06 22.30 0.24
C GLN A 180 -15.81 21.09 -0.64
N ALA A 181 -16.64 20.05 -0.48
CA ALA A 181 -16.51 18.84 -1.23
C ALA A 181 -17.87 18.42 -1.82
N PHE A 182 -17.85 17.97 -3.06
CA PHE A 182 -19.03 17.63 -3.85
C PHE A 182 -18.85 16.27 -4.51
N GLU A 183 -19.95 15.56 -4.70
CA GLU A 183 -20.05 14.45 -5.65
C GLU A 183 -20.77 14.93 -6.89
N ALA A 184 -20.24 14.57 -8.06
CA ALA A 184 -20.76 15.05 -9.34
C ALA A 184 -20.69 13.96 -10.41
N ASP A 185 -21.64 14.02 -11.35
CA ASP A 185 -21.61 13.26 -12.60
C ASP A 185 -20.84 14.04 -13.66
N HIS A 186 -20.15 13.34 -14.55
CA HIS A 186 -19.58 13.95 -15.73
C HIS A 186 -20.63 14.00 -16.86
N THR A 187 -21.28 15.14 -16.99
CA THR A 187 -22.41 15.31 -17.91
C THR A 187 -22.02 15.82 -19.30
N PHE A 188 -20.88 16.52 -19.42
CA PHE A 188 -20.42 17.13 -20.66
C PHE A 188 -18.91 17.35 -20.65
N GLY A 189 -18.28 17.35 -21.83
CA GLY A 189 -16.85 17.61 -22.02
C GLY A 189 -16.04 16.34 -22.32
N ASP A 190 -14.80 16.54 -22.75
CA ASP A 190 -13.88 15.46 -23.06
C ASP A 190 -13.21 14.92 -21.78
N ARG A 191 -13.50 13.68 -21.44
CA ARG A 191 -13.00 13.00 -20.25
C ARG A 191 -11.52 12.65 -20.38
N GLU A 192 -11.06 12.23 -21.54
CA GLU A 192 -9.65 11.92 -21.79
C GLU A 192 -8.79 13.18 -21.65
N PHE A 193 -9.26 14.31 -22.20
CA PHE A 193 -8.59 15.60 -22.02
C PHE A 193 -8.51 16.00 -20.54
N LEU A 194 -9.59 15.78 -19.77
CA LEU A 194 -9.58 16.04 -18.31
C LEU A 194 -8.52 15.19 -17.61
N ILE A 195 -8.47 13.88 -17.88
CA ILE A 195 -7.52 12.95 -17.27
C ILE A 195 -6.09 13.34 -17.62
N GLU A 196 -5.82 13.62 -18.89
CA GLU A 196 -4.49 14.05 -19.32
C GLU A 196 -4.06 15.36 -18.66
N LYS A 197 -4.94 16.35 -18.62
CA LYS A 197 -4.66 17.66 -18.02
C LYS A 197 -4.40 17.57 -16.52
N VAL A 198 -5.12 16.70 -15.81
CA VAL A 198 -5.09 16.65 -14.34
C VAL A 198 -3.98 15.74 -13.83
N TRP A 199 -3.77 14.60 -14.44
CA TRP A 199 -2.82 13.59 -13.98
C TRP A 199 -1.66 13.29 -14.93
N GLY A 200 -1.71 13.79 -16.17
CA GLY A 200 -0.64 13.56 -17.13
C GLY A 200 -0.49 12.09 -17.52
N LYS A 201 -1.61 11.45 -17.90
CA LYS A 201 -1.66 10.02 -18.28
C LYS A 201 -0.52 9.60 -19.21
N SER A 202 -0.21 10.44 -20.23
CA SER A 202 0.87 10.18 -21.19
C SER A 202 2.26 10.19 -20.53
N ALA A 203 2.49 11.09 -19.58
CA ALA A 203 3.76 11.14 -18.84
C ALA A 203 3.91 9.93 -17.91
N LEU A 204 2.81 9.50 -17.29
CA LEU A 204 2.77 8.31 -16.43
C LEU A 204 3.03 7.04 -17.25
N ASP A 205 2.42 6.91 -18.45
CA ASP A 205 2.71 5.79 -19.39
C ASP A 205 4.21 5.70 -19.71
N LYS A 206 4.83 6.85 -20.04
CA LYS A 206 6.28 6.91 -20.28
C LYS A 206 7.08 6.44 -19.06
N SER A 207 6.69 6.84 -17.87
CA SER A 207 7.37 6.43 -16.63
C SER A 207 7.28 4.92 -16.39
N TYR A 208 6.15 4.29 -16.71
CA TYR A 208 6.04 2.82 -16.67
C TYR A 208 6.95 2.12 -17.68
N ARG A 209 7.06 2.65 -18.92
CA ARG A 209 7.99 2.09 -19.92
C ARG A 209 9.45 2.20 -19.49
N GLU A 210 9.81 3.29 -18.83
CA GLU A 210 11.15 3.47 -18.26
C GLU A 210 11.37 2.51 -17.08
N LEU A 211 10.36 2.29 -16.23
CA LEU A 211 10.41 1.29 -15.17
C LEU A 211 10.69 -0.12 -15.71
N PHE A 212 10.00 -0.52 -16.79
CA PHE A 212 10.23 -1.86 -17.38
C PHE A 212 11.64 -2.04 -17.90
N LYS A 213 12.27 -1.00 -18.49
CA LYS A 213 13.68 -1.03 -18.88
C LYS A 213 14.59 -1.23 -17.66
N LYS A 214 14.37 -0.46 -16.60
CA LYS A 214 15.13 -0.60 -15.35
C LYS A 214 14.96 -2.00 -14.72
N TRP A 215 13.76 -2.55 -14.72
CA TRP A 215 13.53 -3.91 -14.24
C TRP A 215 14.29 -4.94 -15.07
N HIS A 216 14.32 -4.79 -16.39
CA HIS A 216 15.11 -5.65 -17.26
C HIS A 216 16.62 -5.59 -16.91
N GLU A 217 17.16 -4.39 -16.70
CA GLU A 217 18.57 -4.18 -16.30
C GLU A 217 18.85 -4.83 -14.93
N ILE A 218 17.97 -4.63 -13.94
CA ILE A 218 18.10 -5.24 -12.61
C ILE A 218 18.08 -6.78 -12.71
N LEU A 219 17.17 -7.34 -13.47
CA LEU A 219 17.03 -8.79 -13.63
C LEU A 219 18.22 -9.41 -14.35
N SER A 220 18.82 -8.69 -15.31
CA SER A 220 20.01 -9.12 -16.08
C SER A 220 21.31 -8.97 -15.30
N SER A 221 21.34 -8.25 -14.18
CA SER A 221 22.54 -8.05 -13.37
C SER A 221 22.97 -9.32 -12.64
N ASP A 222 24.26 -9.44 -12.31
CA ASP A 222 24.81 -10.57 -11.55
C ASP A 222 24.82 -10.28 -10.04
N VAL A 223 23.62 -10.10 -9.47
CA VAL A 223 23.45 -9.89 -8.03
C VAL A 223 22.44 -10.88 -7.43
N GLU A 224 22.51 -11.08 -6.13
CA GLU A 224 21.64 -11.99 -5.38
C GLU A 224 20.14 -11.68 -5.62
N LYS A 225 19.28 -12.72 -5.72
CA LYS A 225 17.84 -12.62 -5.94
C LYS A 225 17.16 -11.63 -4.97
N VAL A 226 17.54 -11.65 -3.69
CA VAL A 226 16.99 -10.75 -2.65
C VAL A 226 17.33 -9.28 -2.95
N ILE A 227 18.52 -9.00 -3.45
CA ILE A 227 18.93 -7.64 -3.85
C ILE A 227 18.20 -7.20 -5.11
N LYS A 228 18.04 -8.10 -6.11
CA LYS A 228 17.21 -7.81 -7.28
C LYS A 228 15.79 -7.42 -6.88
N LEU A 229 15.15 -8.21 -6.03
CA LEU A 229 13.78 -7.92 -5.58
C LEU A 229 13.69 -6.60 -4.79
N LYS A 230 14.66 -6.32 -3.91
CA LYS A 230 14.76 -5.03 -3.23
C LYS A 230 14.80 -3.86 -4.21
N ASN A 231 15.60 -3.96 -5.27
CA ASN A 231 15.76 -2.91 -6.27
C ASN A 231 14.50 -2.78 -7.13
N VAL A 232 13.92 -3.90 -7.59
CA VAL A 232 12.64 -3.92 -8.33
C VAL A 232 11.53 -3.22 -7.53
N ILE A 233 11.36 -3.57 -6.25
CA ILE A 233 10.37 -2.93 -5.36
C ILE A 233 10.70 -1.45 -5.19
N GLY A 234 11.99 -1.09 -5.02
CA GLY A 234 12.41 0.29 -4.85
C GLY A 234 11.98 1.18 -6.02
N GLU A 235 12.28 0.78 -7.25
CA GLU A 235 11.88 1.51 -8.47
C GLU A 235 10.35 1.56 -8.61
N TYR A 236 9.66 0.46 -8.32
CA TYR A 236 8.20 0.41 -8.43
C TYR A 236 7.51 1.35 -7.45
N VAL A 237 7.93 1.35 -6.20
CA VAL A 237 7.34 2.18 -5.15
C VAL A 237 7.48 3.68 -5.45
N GLU A 238 8.60 4.11 -6.07
CA GLU A 238 8.76 5.49 -6.50
C GLU A 238 7.72 5.90 -7.56
N LEU A 239 7.41 5.00 -8.50
CA LEU A 239 6.39 5.24 -9.52
C LEU A 239 4.97 5.17 -8.92
N LEU A 240 4.69 4.19 -8.06
CA LEU A 240 3.38 4.03 -7.42
C LEU A 240 2.95 5.23 -6.56
N ARG A 241 3.91 6.03 -6.06
CA ARG A 241 3.60 7.29 -5.37
C ARG A 241 3.09 8.38 -6.31
N GLN A 242 3.42 8.27 -7.59
CA GLN A 242 3.02 9.24 -8.61
C GLN A 242 1.75 8.80 -9.33
N ASP A 243 1.43 7.50 -9.28
CA ASP A 243 0.24 6.94 -9.89
C ASP A 243 -1.00 7.25 -9.03
N PRO A 244 -1.94 8.04 -9.55
CA PRO A 244 -3.17 8.40 -8.84
C PRO A 244 -4.12 7.21 -8.63
N GLY A 245 -3.83 6.06 -9.22
CA GLY A 245 -4.70 4.89 -9.19
C GLY A 245 -6.04 5.17 -9.85
N LEU A 246 -6.03 5.64 -11.08
CA LEU A 246 -7.27 5.87 -11.81
C LEU A 246 -7.96 4.55 -12.12
N PRO A 247 -9.31 4.47 -11.99
CA PRO A 247 -10.05 3.25 -12.27
C PRO A 247 -10.00 2.88 -13.75
N GLN A 248 -10.08 1.58 -14.00
CA GLN A 248 -10.03 0.98 -15.35
C GLN A 248 -11.06 1.59 -16.30
N GLU A 249 -12.24 1.93 -15.83
CA GLU A 249 -13.32 2.56 -16.59
C GLU A 249 -12.95 3.96 -17.12
N LEU A 250 -11.93 4.58 -16.53
CA LEU A 250 -11.43 5.91 -16.95
C LEU A 250 -10.20 5.84 -17.83
N ILE A 251 -9.33 4.86 -17.65
CA ILE A 251 -8.04 4.80 -18.35
C ILE A 251 -7.90 3.64 -19.34
N GLY A 252 -8.92 2.76 -19.37
CA GLY A 252 -8.98 1.62 -20.27
C GLY A 252 -8.34 0.35 -19.70
N GLU A 253 -8.80 -0.80 -20.22
CA GLU A 253 -8.35 -2.12 -19.78
C GLU A 253 -6.86 -2.39 -20.03
N ASN A 254 -6.32 -1.81 -21.07
CA ASN A 254 -4.91 -1.99 -21.49
C ASN A 254 -3.98 -0.95 -20.84
N TRP A 255 -4.35 -0.41 -19.67
CA TRP A 255 -3.49 0.53 -18.98
C TRP A 255 -2.18 -0.13 -18.55
N ILE A 256 -1.06 0.47 -18.94
CA ILE A 256 0.28 -0.04 -18.68
C ILE A 256 0.58 -0.23 -17.17
N GLY A 257 -0.08 0.50 -16.29
CA GLY A 257 0.04 0.32 -14.83
C GLY A 257 -0.50 -1.03 -14.36
N PHE A 258 -1.58 -1.54 -14.96
CA PHE A 258 -2.11 -2.88 -14.66
C PHE A 258 -1.18 -3.98 -15.20
N GLU A 259 -0.61 -3.78 -16.38
CA GLU A 259 0.45 -4.64 -16.91
C GLU A 259 1.67 -4.66 -15.96
N GLY A 260 2.10 -3.49 -15.49
CA GLY A 260 3.18 -3.34 -14.51
C GLY A 260 2.93 -4.11 -13.22
N TRP A 261 1.70 -4.11 -12.72
CA TRP A 261 1.33 -4.91 -11.54
C TRP A 261 1.44 -6.41 -11.80
N ASN A 262 1.01 -6.88 -12.95
CA ASN A 262 1.11 -8.30 -13.32
C ASN A 262 2.56 -8.74 -13.51
N ILE A 263 3.36 -7.96 -14.23
CA ILE A 263 4.80 -8.21 -14.38
C ILE A 263 5.51 -8.23 -13.02
N PHE A 264 5.17 -7.28 -12.13
CA PHE A 264 5.73 -7.28 -10.77
C PHE A 264 5.42 -8.57 -10.01
N LYS A 265 4.19 -9.10 -10.09
CA LYS A 265 3.82 -10.37 -9.45
C LYS A 265 4.64 -11.54 -9.99
N GLU A 266 4.87 -11.60 -11.29
CA GLU A 266 5.70 -12.63 -11.92
C GLU A 266 7.16 -12.53 -11.48
N ILE A 267 7.75 -11.34 -11.52
CA ILE A 267 9.12 -11.08 -11.04
C ILE A 267 9.26 -11.50 -9.58
N LYS A 268 8.31 -11.11 -8.73
CA LYS A 268 8.28 -11.49 -7.32
C LYS A 268 8.30 -13.02 -7.17
N SER A 269 7.43 -13.72 -7.86
CA SER A 269 7.33 -15.18 -7.81
C SER A 269 8.65 -15.86 -8.19
N ILE A 270 9.30 -15.42 -9.28
CA ILE A 270 10.58 -15.95 -9.76
C ILE A 270 11.72 -15.68 -8.76
N LEU A 271 11.76 -14.49 -8.16
CA LEU A 271 12.84 -14.12 -7.27
C LEU A 271 12.67 -14.66 -5.84
N LEU A 272 11.45 -15.02 -5.43
CA LEU A 272 11.17 -15.64 -4.14
C LEU A 272 11.24 -17.17 -4.15
N SER A 273 11.04 -17.81 -5.30
CA SER A 273 11.33 -19.23 -5.51
C SER A 273 12.84 -19.52 -5.39
#